data_93adf43ecbcb7e25eac3e33bd9668db4
#
_entry.id   93adf43ecbcb7e25eac3e33bd9668db4
#
_cell.length_a   1.000
_cell.length_b   1.000
_cell.length_c   1.000
_cell.angle_alpha   90.00
_cell.angle_beta   90.00
_cell.angle_gamma   90.00
#
_symmetry.space_group_name_H-M   'P 1'
#
loop_
_entity.id
_entity.type
_entity.pdbx_description
1 polymer ?
#
loop_
_entity_poly.entity_id
_entity_poly.type
_entity_poly.pdbx_seq_one_letter_code
_entity_poly.pdbx_strand_id
1 'polypeptide(L)'
;VFYKKSMYWKSKLLFCFFAYFLFSLSLFAVESGLAFYVDAGAEASAADGTVDNPFVSFEQAVAVAHDRIIRQEAPVKNGKPAPVSVFLRSDVYVEEAVFLTVPIKIIGENTSILTFGENAGFVVERTSLDIKGCSIQRSEQFTEPRIVPVLYGSHASITLNKVSITVNEGGDVVILRDSRMSCTGTSFTSEQSAQAVLVNAKNSTVSAVRSTFSASGLMVLCFDFIKTQCTLTDTVCNLSALYTGRLINLTGSTVKMRKLQCSYTSPVFEMMDAAIIADAVSKAEIPKSVELTGFTEVLIRR
;
A
#
# COMPACT_ATOMS: atom_id res chain seq x y z
N VAL A 1 -30.17 -35.89 -46.07
CA VAL A 1 -29.06 -34.91 -45.98
C VAL A 1 -29.27 -33.89 -44.84
N PHE A 2 -30.53 -33.60 -44.44
CA PHE A 2 -30.80 -32.60 -43.36
C PHE A 2 -30.53 -33.08 -41.94
N TYR A 3 -30.54 -34.37 -41.64
CA TYR A 3 -30.36 -34.91 -40.29
C TYR A 3 -28.89 -34.86 -39.80
N LYS A 4 -27.89 -34.92 -40.67
CA LYS A 4 -26.47 -34.85 -40.31
C LYS A 4 -25.99 -33.46 -39.90
N LYS A 5 -26.60 -32.36 -40.38
CA LYS A 5 -26.26 -30.98 -40.05
C LYS A 5 -26.70 -30.59 -38.63
N SER A 6 -27.83 -31.09 -38.15
CA SER A 6 -28.38 -30.77 -36.83
C SER A 6 -27.54 -31.37 -35.67
N MET A 7 -26.95 -32.54 -35.88
CA MET A 7 -26.17 -33.23 -34.88
C MET A 7 -24.79 -32.55 -34.67
N TYR A 8 -24.23 -31.97 -35.73
CA TYR A 8 -22.93 -31.27 -35.69
C TYR A 8 -23.04 -29.91 -34.97
N TRP A 9 -24.17 -29.26 -35.01
CA TRP A 9 -24.41 -28.01 -34.27
C TRP A 9 -24.60 -28.24 -32.77
N LYS A 10 -25.31 -29.29 -32.41
CA LYS A 10 -25.53 -29.65 -31.00
C LYS A 10 -24.22 -30.06 -30.29
N SER A 11 -23.31 -30.74 -30.98
CA SER A 11 -22.02 -31.13 -30.43
C SER A 11 -21.08 -29.91 -30.25
N LYS A 12 -21.11 -28.94 -31.16
CA LYS A 12 -20.33 -27.69 -31.01
C LYS A 12 -20.84 -26.82 -29.85
N LEU A 13 -22.17 -26.74 -29.71
CA LEU A 13 -22.75 -25.98 -28.56
C LEU A 13 -22.40 -26.63 -27.23
N LEU A 14 -22.44 -27.95 -27.16
CA LEU A 14 -22.08 -28.70 -25.95
C LEU A 14 -20.58 -28.53 -25.59
N PHE A 15 -19.71 -28.50 -26.62
CA PHE A 15 -18.28 -28.29 -26.42
C PHE A 15 -17.98 -26.86 -25.97
N CYS A 16 -18.65 -25.85 -26.52
CA CYS A 16 -18.54 -24.47 -26.05
C CYS A 16 -19.04 -24.30 -24.62
N PHE A 17 -20.13 -24.96 -24.24
CA PHE A 17 -20.65 -24.93 -22.87
C PHE A 17 -19.70 -25.62 -21.90
N PHE A 18 -19.09 -26.73 -22.27
CA PHE A 18 -18.12 -27.47 -21.46
C PHE A 18 -16.81 -26.71 -21.33
N ALA A 19 -16.35 -26.07 -22.41
CA ALA A 19 -15.17 -25.21 -22.39
C ALA A 19 -15.40 -23.96 -21.52
N TYR A 20 -16.59 -23.35 -21.60
CA TYR A 20 -16.95 -22.20 -20.74
C TYR A 20 -17.08 -22.61 -19.26
N PHE A 21 -17.62 -23.78 -18.99
CA PHE A 21 -17.72 -24.33 -17.63
C PHE A 21 -16.35 -24.70 -17.04
N LEU A 22 -15.45 -25.28 -17.83
CA LEU A 22 -14.06 -25.54 -17.43
C LEU A 22 -13.27 -24.24 -17.26
N PHE A 23 -13.54 -23.23 -18.10
CA PHE A 23 -12.90 -21.90 -17.97
C PHE A 23 -13.41 -21.15 -16.73
N SER A 24 -14.70 -21.27 -16.40
CA SER A 24 -15.25 -20.70 -15.17
C SER A 24 -14.75 -21.41 -13.91
N LEU A 25 -14.53 -22.72 -13.96
CA LEU A 25 -13.89 -23.48 -12.87
C LEU A 25 -12.40 -23.12 -12.67
N SER A 26 -11.68 -22.78 -13.74
CA SER A 26 -10.29 -22.35 -13.63
C SER A 26 -10.13 -20.91 -13.08
N LEU A 27 -11.17 -20.09 -13.16
CA LEU A 27 -11.20 -18.77 -12.51
C LEU A 27 -11.43 -18.84 -10.99
N PHE A 28 -11.86 -19.97 -10.47
CA PHE A 28 -11.95 -20.30 -9.04
C PHE A 28 -10.78 -21.17 -8.55
N ALA A 29 -9.64 -21.18 -9.24
CA ALA A 29 -8.41 -21.62 -8.62
C ALA A 29 -8.07 -20.59 -7.51
N VAL A 30 -8.74 -20.74 -6.37
CA VAL A 30 -8.32 -20.18 -5.10
C VAL A 30 -6.85 -20.53 -4.99
N GLU A 31 -5.95 -19.54 -4.98
CA GLU A 31 -4.58 -19.77 -4.57
C GLU A 31 -4.69 -20.57 -3.27
N SER A 32 -4.20 -21.82 -3.27
CA SER A 32 -4.30 -22.75 -2.15
C SER A 32 -3.38 -22.29 -1.01
N GLY A 33 -3.65 -21.10 -0.49
CA GLY A 33 -2.98 -20.47 0.65
C GLY A 33 -3.86 -20.57 1.90
N LEU A 34 -3.27 -20.46 3.06
CA LEU A 34 -4.01 -20.29 4.30
C LEU A 34 -4.80 -18.98 4.24
N ALA A 35 -6.07 -19.04 4.61
CA ALA A 35 -6.96 -17.89 4.63
C ALA A 35 -7.66 -17.80 5.99
N PHE A 36 -7.67 -16.62 6.57
CA PHE A 36 -8.39 -16.31 7.79
C PHE A 36 -9.33 -15.14 7.55
N TYR A 37 -10.45 -15.15 8.26
CA TYR A 37 -11.47 -14.12 8.20
C TYR A 37 -11.53 -13.40 9.53
N VAL A 38 -11.71 -12.07 9.48
CA VAL A 38 -11.85 -11.19 10.65
C VAL A 38 -13.16 -10.44 10.53
N ASP A 39 -13.96 -10.55 11.57
CA ASP A 39 -15.23 -9.81 11.73
C ASP A 39 -15.41 -9.41 13.18
N ALA A 40 -15.32 -8.12 13.49
CA ALA A 40 -15.45 -7.60 14.84
C ALA A 40 -16.85 -7.85 15.47
N GLY A 41 -17.86 -8.12 14.64
CA GLY A 41 -19.21 -8.47 15.09
C GLY A 41 -19.44 -9.97 15.33
N ALA A 42 -18.43 -10.82 15.12
CA ALA A 42 -18.56 -12.26 15.29
C ALA A 42 -18.59 -12.69 16.77
N GLU A 43 -19.09 -13.90 17.04
CA GLU A 43 -19.05 -14.49 18.38
C GLU A 43 -17.65 -15.02 18.71
N ALA A 44 -17.04 -14.48 19.77
CA ALA A 44 -15.67 -14.83 20.16
C ALA A 44 -15.53 -16.30 20.60
N SER A 45 -16.59 -16.92 21.12
CA SER A 45 -16.54 -18.27 21.69
C SER A 45 -16.32 -19.40 20.67
N ALA A 46 -16.61 -19.15 19.39
CA ALA A 46 -16.49 -20.14 18.31
C ALA A 46 -15.44 -19.74 17.27
N ALA A 47 -14.73 -18.62 17.47
CA ALA A 47 -13.81 -18.05 16.48
C ALA A 47 -12.59 -18.94 16.21
N ASP A 48 -12.51 -19.50 15.00
CA ASP A 48 -11.39 -20.31 14.50
C ASP A 48 -10.73 -19.73 13.24
N GLY A 49 -11.23 -18.56 12.78
CA GLY A 49 -10.74 -17.83 11.62
C GLY A 49 -11.26 -18.35 10.29
N THR A 50 -12.18 -19.29 10.29
CA THR A 50 -12.86 -19.75 9.07
C THR A 50 -13.89 -18.72 8.58
N VAL A 51 -14.45 -18.97 7.39
CA VAL A 51 -15.50 -18.13 6.82
C VAL A 51 -16.78 -18.12 7.66
N ASP A 52 -17.08 -19.23 8.35
CA ASP A 52 -18.27 -19.38 9.18
C ASP A 52 -18.05 -18.92 10.62
N ASN A 53 -16.81 -18.99 11.11
CA ASN A 53 -16.40 -18.62 12.46
C ASN A 53 -15.18 -17.67 12.43
N PRO A 54 -15.33 -16.43 11.92
CA PRO A 54 -14.22 -15.49 11.78
C PRO A 54 -13.64 -15.09 13.14
N PHE A 55 -12.37 -14.68 13.15
CA PHE A 55 -11.78 -14.07 14.33
C PHE A 55 -12.41 -12.71 14.61
N VAL A 56 -12.51 -12.36 15.89
CA VAL A 56 -13.06 -11.05 16.31
C VAL A 56 -12.01 -9.94 16.31
N SER A 57 -10.71 -10.28 16.28
CA SER A 57 -9.63 -9.31 16.24
C SER A 57 -8.62 -9.62 15.13
N PHE A 58 -8.03 -8.56 14.59
CA PHE A 58 -7.00 -8.65 13.57
C PHE A 58 -5.70 -9.25 14.13
N GLU A 59 -5.34 -8.88 15.35
CA GLU A 59 -4.15 -9.37 16.05
C GLU A 59 -4.22 -10.88 16.23
N GLN A 60 -5.38 -11.40 16.57
CA GLN A 60 -5.60 -12.84 16.69
C GLN A 60 -5.36 -13.57 15.35
N ALA A 61 -5.90 -13.02 14.26
CA ALA A 61 -5.69 -13.56 12.91
C ALA A 61 -4.21 -13.56 12.53
N VAL A 62 -3.48 -12.47 12.80
CA VAL A 62 -2.04 -12.38 12.53
C VAL A 62 -1.23 -13.34 13.40
N ALA A 63 -1.55 -13.48 14.68
CA ALA A 63 -0.87 -14.42 15.58
C ALA A 63 -1.01 -15.86 15.11
N VAL A 64 -2.24 -16.26 14.72
CA VAL A 64 -2.49 -17.60 14.17
C VAL A 64 -1.80 -17.80 12.83
N ALA A 65 -1.81 -16.80 11.94
CA ALA A 65 -1.11 -16.85 10.67
C ALA A 65 0.40 -17.07 10.86
N HIS A 66 1.00 -16.37 11.81
CA HIS A 66 2.41 -16.51 12.18
C HIS A 66 2.72 -17.93 12.67
N ASP A 67 1.93 -18.46 13.60
CA ASP A 67 2.08 -19.83 14.13
C ASP A 67 1.98 -20.90 13.03
N ARG A 68 1.00 -20.78 12.13
CA ARG A 68 0.82 -21.72 11.00
C ARG A 68 1.99 -21.71 10.03
N ILE A 69 2.58 -20.56 9.74
CA ILE A 69 3.77 -20.48 8.88
C ILE A 69 4.98 -21.09 9.56
N ILE A 70 5.20 -20.82 10.84
CA ILE A 70 6.32 -21.39 11.61
C ILE A 70 6.21 -22.92 11.67
N ARG A 71 5.02 -23.46 11.83
CA ARG A 71 4.76 -24.92 11.79
C ARG A 71 4.85 -25.53 10.40
N GLN A 72 5.20 -24.73 9.38
CA GLN A 72 5.31 -25.15 7.98
C GLN A 72 3.96 -25.67 7.40
N GLU A 73 2.85 -25.21 7.94
CA GLU A 73 1.51 -25.56 7.45
C GLU A 73 1.11 -24.70 6.25
N ALA A 74 1.82 -23.60 5.99
CA ALA A 74 1.61 -22.78 4.80
C ALA A 74 2.23 -23.43 3.56
N PRO A 75 1.56 -23.39 2.41
CA PRO A 75 2.12 -23.88 1.15
C PRO A 75 3.44 -23.18 0.83
N VAL A 76 4.39 -23.92 0.28
CA VAL A 76 5.68 -23.36 -0.14
C VAL A 76 5.64 -23.10 -1.65
N LYS A 77 5.89 -21.84 -2.05
CA LYS A 77 6.00 -21.42 -3.45
C LYS A 77 7.40 -20.88 -3.71
N ASN A 78 8.13 -21.50 -4.64
CA ASN A 78 9.51 -21.12 -4.97
C ASN A 78 10.47 -21.12 -3.75
N GLY A 79 10.34 -22.10 -2.86
CA GLY A 79 11.17 -22.24 -1.66
C GLY A 79 10.86 -21.24 -0.52
N LYS A 80 9.79 -20.45 -0.65
CA LYS A 80 9.33 -19.52 0.38
C LYS A 80 7.89 -19.85 0.80
N PRO A 81 7.51 -19.63 2.06
CA PRO A 81 6.11 -19.80 2.46
C PRO A 81 5.24 -18.82 1.66
N ALA A 82 4.09 -19.33 1.20
CA ALA A 82 3.09 -18.49 0.56
C ALA A 82 2.50 -17.52 1.61
N PRO A 83 2.09 -16.30 1.19
CA PRO A 83 1.45 -15.37 2.11
C PRO A 83 0.14 -15.93 2.64
N VAL A 84 -0.11 -15.73 3.92
CA VAL A 84 -1.42 -16.01 4.53
C VAL A 84 -2.35 -14.84 4.22
N SER A 85 -3.53 -15.16 3.72
CA SER A 85 -4.56 -14.15 3.43
C SER A 85 -5.43 -13.89 4.65
N VAL A 86 -5.59 -12.62 5.01
CA VAL A 86 -6.50 -12.16 6.07
C VAL A 86 -7.58 -11.30 5.42
N PHE A 87 -8.82 -11.76 5.47
CA PHE A 87 -9.99 -11.09 4.91
C PHE A 87 -10.68 -10.27 5.99
N LEU A 88 -10.81 -8.97 5.78
CA LEU A 88 -11.53 -8.07 6.67
C LEU A 88 -12.99 -7.96 6.19
N ARG A 89 -13.95 -8.43 6.98
CA ARG A 89 -15.38 -8.39 6.66
C ARG A 89 -16.11 -7.22 7.28
N SER A 90 -15.55 -6.65 8.33
CA SER A 90 -16.08 -5.48 9.03
C SER A 90 -14.96 -4.49 9.30
N ASP A 91 -15.31 -3.36 9.87
CA ASP A 91 -14.36 -2.42 10.43
C ASP A 91 -13.70 -3.03 11.67
N VAL A 92 -12.37 -2.88 11.74
CA VAL A 92 -11.56 -3.49 12.79
C VAL A 92 -10.70 -2.42 13.45
N TYR A 93 -10.66 -2.44 14.78
CA TYR A 93 -9.77 -1.60 15.57
C TYR A 93 -8.56 -2.38 16.03
N VAL A 94 -7.38 -1.77 15.88
CA VAL A 94 -6.07 -2.33 16.26
C VAL A 94 -5.43 -1.41 17.28
N GLU A 95 -5.23 -1.89 18.48
CA GLU A 95 -4.76 -1.07 19.61
C GLU A 95 -3.24 -0.94 19.65
N GLU A 96 -2.52 -2.00 19.29
CA GLU A 96 -1.07 -2.08 19.40
C GLU A 96 -0.39 -2.25 18.04
N ALA A 97 0.94 -2.04 18.01
CA ALA A 97 1.71 -2.27 16.81
C ALA A 97 1.71 -3.73 16.38
N VAL A 98 1.41 -3.97 15.10
CA VAL A 98 1.36 -5.32 14.50
C VAL A 98 2.70 -5.65 13.87
N PHE A 99 3.45 -6.54 14.51
CA PHE A 99 4.74 -7.00 14.03
C PHE A 99 4.59 -8.16 13.04
N LEU A 100 5.04 -7.94 11.81
CA LEU A 100 4.96 -8.91 10.73
C LEU A 100 6.38 -9.38 10.37
N THR A 101 6.68 -10.64 10.68
CA THR A 101 7.90 -11.33 10.29
C THR A 101 7.65 -12.48 9.31
N VAL A 102 6.38 -12.68 8.94
CA VAL A 102 5.91 -13.67 7.97
C VAL A 102 5.10 -12.97 6.88
N PRO A 103 5.01 -13.54 5.66
CA PRO A 103 4.30 -12.91 4.56
C PRO A 103 2.78 -12.92 4.81
N ILE A 104 2.18 -11.74 4.86
CA ILE A 104 0.74 -11.52 5.07
C ILE A 104 0.14 -10.77 3.89
N LYS A 105 -1.07 -11.16 3.51
CA LYS A 105 -1.91 -10.46 2.54
C LYS A 105 -3.23 -10.08 3.21
N ILE A 106 -3.51 -8.78 3.27
CA ILE A 106 -4.75 -8.23 3.83
C ILE A 106 -5.69 -7.87 2.68
N ILE A 107 -6.92 -8.33 2.75
CA ILE A 107 -7.94 -8.08 1.74
C ILE A 107 -9.18 -7.52 2.43
N GLY A 108 -9.49 -6.25 2.13
CA GLY A 108 -10.74 -5.65 2.58
C GLY A 108 -11.91 -6.12 1.74
N GLU A 109 -12.97 -6.54 2.39
CA GLU A 109 -14.26 -6.80 1.80
C GLU A 109 -15.20 -5.61 2.13
N ASN A 110 -16.02 -5.19 1.19
CA ASN A 110 -17.05 -4.17 1.42
C ASN A 110 -16.55 -2.84 2.00
N THR A 111 -15.39 -2.34 1.54
CA THR A 111 -14.79 -1.08 2.04
C THR A 111 -14.40 -1.09 3.51
N SER A 112 -14.00 -2.24 4.05
CA SER A 112 -13.59 -2.38 5.45
C SER A 112 -12.54 -1.35 5.86
N ILE A 113 -12.66 -0.84 7.08
CA ILE A 113 -11.75 0.15 7.66
C ILE A 113 -10.91 -0.54 8.75
N LEU A 114 -9.59 -0.40 8.63
CA LEU A 114 -8.66 -0.78 9.68
C LEU A 114 -8.27 0.49 10.44
N THR A 115 -8.76 0.63 11.66
CA THR A 115 -8.50 1.79 12.50
C THR A 115 -7.38 1.47 13.48
N PHE A 116 -6.27 2.19 13.40
CA PHE A 116 -5.17 2.10 14.34
C PHE A 116 -5.35 3.04 15.52
N GLY A 117 -5.07 2.53 16.71
CA GLY A 117 -4.89 3.34 17.92
C GLY A 117 -3.62 4.20 17.86
N GLU A 118 -3.34 4.92 18.94
CA GLU A 118 -2.25 5.90 19.04
C GLU A 118 -0.88 5.32 18.70
N ASN A 119 -0.54 4.18 19.28
CA ASN A 119 0.76 3.52 19.11
C ASN A 119 0.71 2.32 18.16
N ALA A 120 -0.39 2.18 17.42
CA ALA A 120 -0.59 1.09 16.49
C ALA A 120 -0.09 1.45 15.08
N GLY A 121 0.28 0.42 14.33
CA GLY A 121 0.73 0.48 12.95
C GLY A 121 1.32 -0.86 12.54
N PHE A 122 1.62 -1.02 11.28
CA PHE A 122 2.33 -2.20 10.78
C PHE A 122 3.83 -2.02 10.89
N VAL A 123 4.50 -2.98 11.51
CA VAL A 123 5.97 -3.13 11.52
C VAL A 123 6.32 -4.38 10.73
N VAL A 124 6.83 -4.19 9.51
CA VAL A 124 7.14 -5.26 8.55
C VAL A 124 8.64 -5.48 8.48
N GLU A 125 9.13 -6.61 8.96
CA GLU A 125 10.56 -6.91 9.02
C GLU A 125 10.93 -8.16 8.22
N ARG A 126 11.82 -8.00 7.23
CA ARG A 126 12.38 -9.08 6.39
C ARG A 126 11.33 -9.97 5.72
N THR A 127 10.15 -9.45 5.48
CA THR A 127 9.02 -10.18 4.91
C THR A 127 8.23 -9.33 3.93
N SER A 128 7.05 -9.78 3.53
CA SER A 128 6.16 -9.05 2.64
C SER A 128 4.80 -8.78 3.28
N LEU A 129 4.26 -7.61 2.97
CA LEU A 129 2.90 -7.20 3.27
C LEU A 129 2.22 -6.76 1.96
N ASP A 130 1.10 -7.39 1.64
CA ASP A 130 0.23 -7.02 0.53
C ASP A 130 -1.12 -6.59 1.08
N ILE A 131 -1.55 -5.35 0.79
CA ILE A 131 -2.84 -4.82 1.25
C ILE A 131 -3.68 -4.44 0.04
N LYS A 132 -4.93 -4.89 0.02
CA LYS A 132 -5.83 -4.65 -1.09
C LYS A 132 -7.24 -4.27 -0.62
N GLY A 133 -7.75 -3.17 -1.20
CA GLY A 133 -9.19 -2.84 -1.15
C GLY A 133 -9.73 -2.49 0.23
N CYS A 134 -8.91 -1.95 1.13
CA CYS A 134 -9.36 -1.46 2.44
C CYS A 134 -8.91 -0.03 2.68
N SER A 135 -9.53 0.61 3.65
CA SER A 135 -9.10 1.89 4.21
C SER A 135 -8.34 1.66 5.50
N ILE A 136 -7.25 2.39 5.68
CA ILE A 136 -6.47 2.43 6.91
C ILE A 136 -6.58 3.84 7.45
N GLN A 137 -7.01 3.97 8.69
CA GLN A 137 -7.06 5.26 9.34
C GLN A 137 -6.50 5.16 10.75
N ARG A 138 -6.11 6.28 11.30
CA ARG A 138 -5.75 6.39 12.70
C ARG A 138 -6.90 7.03 13.45
N SER A 139 -7.19 6.52 14.65
CA SER A 139 -8.21 7.12 15.53
C SER A 139 -7.85 8.56 15.87
N GLU A 140 -8.85 9.40 16.07
CA GLU A 140 -8.71 10.84 16.21
C GLU A 140 -8.02 11.26 17.51
N GLN A 141 -7.34 12.42 17.42
CA GLN A 141 -6.92 13.34 18.47
C GLN A 141 -5.79 12.88 19.39
N PHE A 142 -4.57 13.20 18.96
CA PHE A 142 -3.42 13.15 19.86
C PHE A 142 -2.64 14.47 19.77
N THR A 143 -2.17 14.94 20.92
CA THR A 143 -1.53 16.25 21.07
C THR A 143 -0.01 16.21 20.91
N GLU A 144 0.60 15.03 20.81
CA GLU A 144 2.06 14.87 20.73
C GLU A 144 2.52 14.22 19.41
N PRO A 145 3.72 14.58 18.92
CA PRO A 145 4.27 13.96 17.71
C PRO A 145 4.47 12.45 17.93
N ARG A 146 3.99 11.64 17.03
CA ARG A 146 3.92 10.20 17.15
C ARG A 146 5.24 9.51 16.88
N ILE A 147 5.49 8.47 17.63
CA ILE A 147 6.69 7.64 17.52
C ILE A 147 6.49 6.52 16.48
N VAL A 148 5.28 6.01 16.31
CA VAL A 148 4.99 4.86 15.43
C VAL A 148 4.33 5.32 14.13
N PRO A 149 4.93 5.07 12.95
CA PRO A 149 4.27 5.32 11.66
C PRO A 149 3.10 4.35 11.46
N VAL A 150 2.19 4.69 10.54
CA VAL A 150 1.14 3.74 10.13
C VAL A 150 1.75 2.49 9.48
N LEU A 151 2.87 2.68 8.76
CA LEU A 151 3.55 1.61 8.06
C LEU A 151 5.06 1.79 8.17
N TYR A 152 5.72 0.88 8.87
CA TYR A 152 7.16 0.77 8.93
C TYR A 152 7.64 -0.48 8.20
N GLY A 153 8.57 -0.34 7.25
CA GLY A 153 9.19 -1.44 6.52
C GLY A 153 10.70 -1.46 6.68
N SER A 154 11.25 -2.59 7.14
CA SER A 154 12.69 -2.84 7.21
C SER A 154 13.04 -4.13 6.48
N HIS A 155 13.88 -4.03 5.43
CA HIS A 155 14.19 -5.15 4.53
C HIS A 155 12.90 -5.83 3.99
N ALA A 156 11.85 -5.05 3.79
CA ALA A 156 10.51 -5.50 3.52
C ALA A 156 10.09 -5.27 2.05
N SER A 157 9.08 -6.03 1.62
CA SER A 157 8.38 -5.79 0.36
C SER A 157 6.91 -5.48 0.64
N ILE A 158 6.48 -4.26 0.33
CA ILE A 158 5.14 -3.78 0.65
C ILE A 158 4.40 -3.46 -0.64
N THR A 159 3.20 -4.00 -0.78
CA THR A 159 2.32 -3.75 -1.93
C THR A 159 0.99 -3.20 -1.43
N LEU A 160 0.60 -2.05 -1.97
CA LEU A 160 -0.69 -1.40 -1.67
C LEU A 160 -1.50 -1.27 -2.96
N ASN A 161 -2.67 -1.86 -3.00
CA ASN A 161 -3.53 -1.84 -4.18
C ASN A 161 -4.95 -1.39 -3.82
N LYS A 162 -5.33 -0.20 -4.30
CA LYS A 162 -6.62 0.43 -3.96
C LYS A 162 -6.81 0.55 -2.45
N VAL A 163 -5.81 1.09 -1.78
CA VAL A 163 -5.80 1.34 -0.34
C VAL A 163 -5.90 2.84 -0.09
N SER A 164 -6.68 3.24 0.90
CA SER A 164 -6.68 4.62 1.41
C SER A 164 -6.03 4.65 2.77
N ILE A 165 -5.01 5.49 2.96
CA ILE A 165 -4.37 5.71 4.26
C ILE A 165 -4.64 7.15 4.67
N THR A 166 -5.36 7.34 5.76
CA THR A 166 -5.71 8.67 6.28
C THR A 166 -5.20 8.84 7.71
N VAL A 167 -4.50 9.94 7.94
CA VAL A 167 -3.95 10.31 9.24
C VAL A 167 -4.25 11.77 9.50
N ASN A 168 -4.87 12.08 10.63
CA ASN A 168 -5.27 13.44 10.99
C ASN A 168 -4.24 14.16 11.87
N GLU A 169 -2.99 13.69 11.90
CA GLU A 169 -1.96 14.22 12.79
C GLU A 169 -0.54 14.11 12.25
N GLY A 170 0.39 14.79 12.95
CA GLY A 170 1.78 14.88 12.55
C GLY A 170 2.58 13.57 12.64
N GLY A 171 3.74 13.59 11.99
CA GLY A 171 4.72 12.51 11.95
C GLY A 171 4.80 11.83 10.58
N ASP A 172 5.64 10.80 10.52
CA ASP A 172 5.85 10.01 9.30
C ASP A 172 4.69 9.01 9.13
N VAL A 173 4.00 9.06 8.00
CA VAL A 173 2.92 8.10 7.70
C VAL A 173 3.50 6.76 7.29
N VAL A 174 4.50 6.77 6.40
CA VAL A 174 5.22 5.59 5.95
C VAL A 174 6.72 5.77 6.13
N ILE A 175 7.38 4.82 6.77
CA ILE A 175 8.84 4.76 6.89
C ILE A 175 9.36 3.49 6.22
N LEU A 176 10.33 3.64 5.32
CA LEU A 176 10.99 2.53 4.63
C LEU A 176 12.50 2.55 4.86
N ARG A 177 13.07 1.40 5.23
CA ARG A 177 14.50 1.19 5.39
C ARG A 177 14.91 -0.07 4.63
N ASP A 178 15.80 0.07 3.65
CA ASP A 178 16.28 -1.05 2.82
C ASP A 178 15.12 -1.88 2.21
N SER A 179 14.04 -1.20 1.81
CA SER A 179 12.76 -1.83 1.51
C SER A 179 12.25 -1.47 0.11
N ARG A 180 11.24 -2.20 -0.33
CA ARG A 180 10.51 -1.90 -1.56
C ARG A 180 9.05 -1.64 -1.25
N MET A 181 8.49 -0.56 -1.80
CA MET A 181 7.07 -0.28 -1.77
C MET A 181 6.51 -0.08 -3.18
N SER A 182 5.38 -0.69 -3.46
CA SER A 182 4.62 -0.52 -4.70
C SER A 182 3.19 -0.13 -4.38
N CYS A 183 2.73 0.99 -4.91
CA CYS A 183 1.38 1.50 -4.71
C CYS A 183 0.66 1.58 -6.05
N THR A 184 -0.59 1.12 -6.11
CA THR A 184 -1.44 1.25 -7.29
C THR A 184 -2.84 1.69 -6.90
N GLY A 185 -3.28 2.84 -7.41
CA GLY A 185 -4.59 3.40 -7.07
C GLY A 185 -4.76 3.65 -5.57
N THR A 186 -3.67 4.04 -4.89
CA THR A 186 -3.61 4.22 -3.45
C THR A 186 -3.64 5.71 -3.12
N SER A 187 -4.34 6.09 -2.05
CA SER A 187 -4.32 7.45 -1.51
C SER A 187 -3.64 7.50 -0.14
N PHE A 188 -2.79 8.50 0.02
CA PHE A 188 -2.19 8.87 1.29
C PHE A 188 -2.65 10.27 1.65
N THR A 189 -3.27 10.43 2.79
CA THR A 189 -3.80 11.72 3.25
C THR A 189 -3.32 11.99 4.68
N SER A 190 -2.75 13.17 4.89
CA SER A 190 -2.45 13.69 6.23
C SER A 190 -3.07 15.08 6.35
N GLU A 191 -3.95 15.26 7.32
CA GLU A 191 -4.69 16.50 7.52
C GLU A 191 -4.35 17.14 8.85
N GLN A 192 -4.37 18.50 8.88
CA GLN A 192 -4.22 19.33 10.09
C GLN A 192 -2.93 19.05 10.90
N SER A 193 -1.88 18.60 10.26
CA SER A 193 -0.64 18.20 10.94
C SER A 193 0.21 19.38 11.35
N ALA A 194 0.79 19.34 12.56
CA ALA A 194 1.88 20.25 12.90
C ALA A 194 3.10 19.99 12.02
N GLN A 195 3.45 18.72 11.83
CA GLN A 195 4.49 18.25 10.90
C GLN A 195 4.09 16.90 10.33
N ALA A 196 4.07 16.75 9.00
CA ALA A 196 3.78 15.47 8.34
C ALA A 196 4.80 15.16 7.26
N VAL A 197 5.21 13.88 7.21
CA VAL A 197 5.94 13.28 6.08
C VAL A 197 5.15 12.08 5.57
N LEU A 198 4.67 12.13 4.34
CA LEU A 198 3.85 11.03 3.82
C LEU A 198 4.68 9.77 3.57
N VAL A 199 5.87 9.90 2.94
CA VAL A 199 6.77 8.77 2.70
C VAL A 199 8.22 9.17 2.98
N ASN A 200 8.78 8.58 4.03
CA ASN A 200 10.19 8.69 4.40
C ASN A 200 10.91 7.38 4.02
N ALA A 201 11.82 7.43 3.06
CA ALA A 201 12.48 6.23 2.57
C ALA A 201 13.99 6.38 2.49
N LYS A 202 14.71 5.38 2.99
CA LYS A 202 16.18 5.30 2.94
C LYS A 202 16.64 3.97 2.36
N ASN A 203 17.60 4.01 1.42
CA ASN A 203 18.14 2.85 0.70
C ASN A 203 17.02 1.98 0.07
N SER A 204 15.97 2.59 -0.42
CA SER A 204 14.73 1.89 -0.73
C SER A 204 14.34 2.08 -2.21
N THR A 205 13.28 1.37 -2.61
CA THR A 205 12.65 1.57 -3.91
C THR A 205 11.16 1.85 -3.70
N VAL A 206 10.66 2.93 -4.27
CA VAL A 206 9.25 3.32 -4.20
C VAL A 206 8.67 3.41 -5.61
N SER A 207 7.54 2.79 -5.84
CA SER A 207 6.79 2.90 -7.10
C SER A 207 5.34 3.26 -6.80
N ALA A 208 4.85 4.35 -7.38
CA ALA A 208 3.45 4.75 -7.26
C ALA A 208 2.83 4.94 -8.65
N VAL A 209 1.71 4.27 -8.88
CA VAL A 209 0.96 4.33 -10.14
C VAL A 209 -0.49 4.69 -9.83
N ARG A 210 -1.01 5.73 -10.49
CA ARG A 210 -2.39 6.22 -10.30
C ARG A 210 -2.72 6.43 -8.82
N SER A 211 -1.78 7.02 -8.10
CA SER A 211 -1.87 7.21 -6.65
C SER A 211 -1.94 8.70 -6.30
N THR A 212 -2.51 9.01 -5.14
CA THR A 212 -2.66 10.37 -4.65
C THR A 212 -1.93 10.54 -3.32
N PHE A 213 -1.20 11.64 -3.18
CA PHE A 213 -0.53 12.05 -1.96
C PHE A 213 -1.02 13.43 -1.59
N SER A 214 -1.71 13.54 -0.46
CA SER A 214 -2.31 14.79 0.02
C SER A 214 -1.85 15.09 1.43
N ALA A 215 -1.31 16.27 1.67
CA ALA A 215 -0.92 16.70 2.99
C ALA A 215 -1.32 18.16 3.24
N SER A 216 -1.89 18.41 4.43
CA SER A 216 -2.21 19.75 4.89
C SER A 216 -1.75 19.96 6.34
N GLY A 217 -1.28 21.18 6.67
CA GLY A 217 -0.83 21.49 8.02
C GLY A 217 0.16 22.64 8.10
N LEU A 218 0.94 22.70 9.19
CA LEU A 218 1.92 23.75 9.39
C LEU A 218 3.19 23.51 8.54
N MET A 219 3.77 22.31 8.68
CA MET A 219 4.94 21.86 7.91
C MET A 219 4.63 20.50 7.29
N VAL A 220 4.62 20.42 5.97
CA VAL A 220 4.27 19.18 5.27
C VAL A 220 5.29 18.83 4.20
N LEU A 221 5.60 17.53 4.10
CA LEU A 221 6.51 16.95 3.12
C LEU A 221 5.88 15.68 2.53
N CYS A 222 5.74 15.60 1.21
CA CYS A 222 5.27 14.35 0.61
C CYS A 222 6.33 13.27 0.64
N PHE A 223 7.55 13.58 0.19
CA PHE A 223 8.60 12.58 0.00
C PHE A 223 9.92 13.04 0.59
N ASP A 224 10.46 12.26 1.53
CA ASP A 224 11.81 12.40 2.06
C ASP A 224 12.63 11.17 1.70
N PHE A 225 13.53 11.30 0.71
CA PHE A 225 14.24 10.19 0.11
C PHE A 225 15.76 10.33 0.26
N ILE A 226 16.36 9.33 0.91
CA ILE A 226 17.80 9.21 1.07
C ILE A 226 18.27 7.94 0.37
N LYS A 227 19.16 8.05 -0.64
CA LYS A 227 19.67 6.92 -1.44
C LYS A 227 18.55 6.01 -1.97
N THR A 228 17.44 6.62 -2.40
CA THR A 228 16.22 5.93 -2.79
C THR A 228 15.95 6.11 -4.28
N GLN A 229 15.42 5.06 -4.92
CA GLN A 229 14.90 5.12 -6.27
C GLN A 229 13.38 5.22 -6.24
N CYS A 230 12.82 6.23 -6.87
CA CYS A 230 11.39 6.43 -6.93
C CYS A 230 10.88 6.50 -8.38
N THR A 231 9.69 5.96 -8.61
CA THR A 231 8.96 6.11 -9.87
C THR A 231 7.52 6.52 -9.57
N LEU A 232 7.11 7.68 -10.07
CA LEU A 232 5.76 8.22 -9.97
C LEU A 232 5.14 8.23 -11.36
N THR A 233 4.01 7.55 -11.54
CA THR A 233 3.30 7.47 -12.83
C THR A 233 1.82 7.76 -12.65
N ASP A 234 1.26 8.69 -13.41
CA ASP A 234 -0.14 9.12 -13.29
C ASP A 234 -0.49 9.48 -11.82
N THR A 235 0.40 10.22 -11.15
CA THR A 235 0.33 10.47 -9.70
C THR A 235 -0.08 11.91 -9.45
N VAL A 236 -0.90 12.11 -8.40
CA VAL A 236 -1.36 13.44 -7.96
C VAL A 236 -0.77 13.74 -6.59
N CYS A 237 -0.20 14.94 -6.42
CA CYS A 237 0.32 15.42 -5.15
C CYS A 237 -0.37 16.74 -4.78
N ASN A 238 -1.04 16.78 -3.64
CA ASN A 238 -1.72 17.97 -3.13
C ASN A 238 -1.09 18.40 -1.82
N LEU A 239 -0.58 19.63 -1.77
CA LEU A 239 0.06 20.20 -0.59
C LEU A 239 -0.59 21.53 -0.21
N SER A 240 -0.99 21.65 1.05
CA SER A 240 -1.47 22.89 1.65
C SER A 240 -0.74 23.13 2.97
N ALA A 241 0.28 23.98 2.93
CA ALA A 241 1.09 24.29 4.09
C ALA A 241 0.90 25.75 4.52
N LEU A 242 0.83 25.99 5.84
CA LEU A 242 0.77 27.35 6.39
C LEU A 242 2.15 27.98 6.50
N TYR A 243 3.20 27.22 6.83
CA TYR A 243 4.57 27.71 6.96
C TYR A 243 5.52 27.13 5.93
N THR A 244 5.64 25.82 5.87
CA THR A 244 6.58 25.16 4.94
C THR A 244 5.93 23.97 4.28
N GLY A 245 5.78 24.02 2.96
CA GLY A 245 5.35 22.89 2.15
C GLY A 245 6.48 22.44 1.24
N ARG A 246 6.91 21.19 1.35
CA ARG A 246 7.89 20.59 0.47
C ARG A 246 7.28 19.39 -0.23
N LEU A 247 7.32 19.37 -1.54
CA LEU A 247 6.88 18.19 -2.27
C LEU A 247 7.90 17.07 -2.12
N ILE A 248 9.17 17.40 -2.23
CA ILE A 248 10.23 16.41 -2.30
C ILE A 248 11.52 16.94 -1.65
N ASN A 249 12.12 16.09 -0.84
CA ASN A 249 13.47 16.25 -0.33
C ASN A 249 14.29 15.04 -0.79
N LEU A 250 15.38 15.24 -1.53
CA LEU A 250 16.17 14.17 -2.13
C LEU A 250 17.63 14.28 -1.72
N THR A 251 18.19 13.22 -1.14
CA THR A 251 19.62 13.10 -0.89
C THR A 251 20.15 11.82 -1.53
N GLY A 252 21.08 11.91 -2.47
CA GLY A 252 21.66 10.76 -3.18
C GLY A 252 20.63 9.88 -3.89
N SER A 253 19.49 10.45 -4.29
CA SER A 253 18.32 9.72 -4.75
C SER A 253 17.98 10.03 -6.20
N THR A 254 17.21 9.14 -6.84
CA THR A 254 16.70 9.35 -8.20
C THR A 254 15.19 9.21 -8.23
N VAL A 255 14.50 10.19 -8.81
CA VAL A 255 13.04 10.16 -9.01
C VAL A 255 12.72 10.23 -10.49
N LYS A 256 11.94 9.27 -10.98
CA LYS A 256 11.36 9.26 -12.32
C LYS A 256 9.90 9.65 -12.23
N MET A 257 9.51 10.68 -12.97
CA MET A 257 8.16 11.23 -12.97
C MET A 257 7.55 11.12 -14.37
N ARG A 258 6.34 10.58 -14.44
CA ARG A 258 5.54 10.52 -15.67
C ARG A 258 4.10 10.88 -15.35
N LYS A 259 3.61 11.95 -15.99
CA LYS A 259 2.27 12.49 -15.77
C LYS A 259 2.00 12.80 -14.29
N LEU A 260 2.96 13.39 -13.62
CA LEU A 260 2.78 13.94 -12.28
C LEU A 260 1.94 15.20 -12.37
N GLN A 261 0.97 15.35 -11.48
CA GLN A 261 0.19 16.57 -11.28
C GLN A 261 0.36 17.04 -9.85
N CYS A 262 0.61 18.33 -9.65
CA CYS A 262 0.80 18.89 -8.33
C CYS A 262 -0.12 20.10 -8.12
N SER A 263 -0.75 20.15 -6.94
CA SER A 263 -1.44 21.32 -6.44
C SER A 263 -0.82 21.73 -5.11
N TYR A 264 -0.38 23.00 -5.00
CA TYR A 264 0.34 23.44 -3.81
C TYR A 264 0.22 24.95 -3.57
N THR A 265 0.31 25.35 -2.30
CA THR A 265 0.30 26.76 -1.91
C THR A 265 1.70 27.40 -1.92
N SER A 266 2.77 26.64 -1.65
CA SER A 266 4.18 27.11 -1.72
C SER A 266 5.13 25.91 -1.76
N PRO A 267 5.51 25.43 -2.94
CA PRO A 267 6.35 24.24 -3.00
C PRO A 267 7.82 24.59 -2.93
N VAL A 268 8.54 23.83 -2.15
CA VAL A 268 10.00 23.78 -2.19
C VAL A 268 10.43 22.38 -2.57
N PHE A 269 11.35 22.31 -3.53
CA PHE A 269 12.11 21.09 -3.83
C PHE A 269 13.50 21.30 -3.25
N GLU A 270 13.92 20.41 -2.37
CA GLU A 270 15.30 20.34 -1.93
C GLU A 270 15.96 19.10 -2.52
N MET A 271 17.15 19.30 -3.09
CA MET A 271 17.89 18.22 -3.75
C MET A 271 19.37 18.33 -3.44
N MET A 272 19.98 17.22 -3.00
CA MET A 272 21.40 17.09 -2.80
C MET A 272 21.90 15.78 -3.43
N ASP A 273 22.86 15.86 -4.34
CA ASP A 273 23.42 14.72 -5.08
C ASP A 273 22.33 13.80 -5.67
N ALA A 274 21.30 14.39 -6.26
CA ALA A 274 20.10 13.71 -6.67
C ALA A 274 19.73 14.00 -8.14
N ALA A 275 18.86 13.17 -8.73
CA ALA A 275 18.38 13.36 -10.09
C ALA A 275 16.85 13.24 -10.18
N ILE A 276 16.24 14.12 -10.95
CA ILE A 276 14.84 14.01 -11.39
C ILE A 276 14.81 13.74 -12.89
N ILE A 277 14.10 12.68 -13.28
CA ILE A 277 13.84 12.36 -14.69
C ILE A 277 12.35 12.54 -14.92
N ALA A 278 11.96 13.59 -15.62
CA ALA A 278 10.57 13.96 -15.81
C ALA A 278 10.17 13.94 -17.30
N ASP A 279 8.91 13.60 -17.59
CA ASP A 279 8.29 13.87 -18.89
C ASP A 279 7.86 15.34 -19.00
N ALA A 280 7.37 15.74 -20.18
CA ALA A 280 7.00 17.13 -20.43
C ALA A 280 5.87 17.64 -19.52
N VAL A 281 4.92 16.76 -19.15
CA VAL A 281 3.81 17.07 -18.25
C VAL A 281 4.33 17.29 -16.84
N SER A 282 5.09 16.34 -16.32
CA SER A 282 5.67 16.41 -14.98
C SER A 282 6.66 17.55 -14.81
N LYS A 283 7.37 17.95 -15.89
CA LYS A 283 8.27 19.09 -15.85
C LYS A 283 7.55 20.40 -15.57
N ALA A 284 6.35 20.59 -16.09
CA ALA A 284 5.56 21.80 -15.86
C ALA A 284 5.21 22.00 -14.38
N GLU A 285 5.18 20.89 -13.61
CA GLU A 285 4.90 20.87 -12.18
C GLU A 285 6.14 21.13 -11.31
N ILE A 286 7.35 21.08 -11.88
CA ILE A 286 8.58 21.34 -11.12
C ILE A 286 8.79 22.87 -11.05
N PRO A 287 8.85 23.47 -9.84
CA PRO A 287 9.06 24.89 -9.68
C PRO A 287 10.35 25.37 -10.35
N LYS A 288 10.35 26.59 -10.85
CA LYS A 288 11.55 27.21 -11.43
C LYS A 288 12.65 27.47 -10.39
N SER A 289 12.26 27.58 -9.11
CA SER A 289 13.16 27.78 -7.97
C SER A 289 13.41 26.46 -7.24
N VAL A 290 14.07 25.51 -7.89
CA VAL A 290 14.55 24.29 -7.20
C VAL A 290 15.85 24.65 -6.48
N GLU A 291 15.92 24.44 -5.17
CA GLU A 291 17.17 24.56 -4.44
C GLU A 291 18.05 23.34 -4.75
N LEU A 292 19.09 23.56 -5.55
CA LEU A 292 20.00 22.50 -5.99
C LEU A 292 21.32 22.64 -5.22
N THR A 293 21.75 21.57 -4.57
CA THR A 293 23.07 21.47 -3.95
C THR A 293 23.78 20.20 -4.40
N GLY A 294 25.09 20.29 -4.63
CA GLY A 294 25.91 19.17 -5.11
C GLY A 294 25.71 18.85 -6.61
N PHE A 295 25.98 17.60 -7.01
CA PHE A 295 25.78 17.11 -8.38
C PHE A 295 24.32 16.76 -8.61
N THR A 296 23.55 17.73 -9.07
CA THR A 296 22.11 17.56 -9.24
C THR A 296 21.73 17.73 -10.71
N GLU A 297 20.94 16.82 -11.23
CA GLU A 297 20.54 16.82 -12.63
C GLU A 297 19.01 16.68 -12.77
N VAL A 298 18.40 17.58 -13.55
CA VAL A 298 17.02 17.46 -14.00
C VAL A 298 17.02 17.06 -15.47
N LEU A 299 16.81 15.77 -15.71
CA LEU A 299 16.75 15.21 -17.06
C LEU A 299 15.33 15.17 -17.60
N ILE A 300 15.13 15.70 -18.80
CA ILE A 300 13.83 15.66 -19.46
C ILE A 300 13.91 14.59 -20.54
N ARG A 301 13.09 13.56 -20.42
CA ARG A 301 12.85 12.62 -21.52
C ARG A 301 11.66 13.10 -22.35
N ARG A 302 11.92 13.27 -23.64
CA ARG A 302 10.87 13.53 -24.66
C ARG A 302 10.07 12.26 -24.93
#